data_bbf5b64e0428713761b6d367894d2234
#
_entry.id   bbf5b64e0428713761b6d367894d2234
#
_cell.length_a   1.000
_cell.length_b   1.000
_cell.length_c   1.000
_cell.angle_alpha   90.00
_cell.angle_beta   90.00
_cell.angle_gamma   90.00
#
_symmetry.space_group_name_H-M   'P 1'
#
loop_
_entity.id
_entity.type
_entity.pdbx_description
1 polymer ?
#
loop_
_entity_poly.entity_id
_entity_poly.type
_entity_poly.pdbx_seq_one_letter_code
_entity_poly.pdbx_strand_id
1 'polypeptide(L)'
;MHNYPELLRREVQREIDRAENPEQRPDQVARPPEEYAAIILGFGLCSRAVSGLMTRRLPLILPRAHDCIAILLGSHRRYKSEFDAAPGTYWFSPGWIEQAAFPSGEQCDLMRSRFAELYDEDNAEYLVELERDSLASYTRAARIVWPELDRRSYRDRVAEIAVDFGWEVTEIRGDPAMLERILAGDWRDEEVAICPPGHTLEVGQEEEVVACVPARGGGRTPARVGSTPEGASDAPEDATDV
;
A
#
# COMPACT_ATOMS: atom_id res chain seq x y z
N MET A 1 10.46 4.19 -5.92
CA MET A 1 9.96 4.97 -4.77
C MET A 1 9.77 4.16 -3.48
N HIS A 2 9.34 2.90 -3.51
CA HIS A 2 9.15 2.13 -2.27
C HIS A 2 10.45 1.91 -1.45
N ASN A 3 11.63 2.02 -2.06
CA ASN A 3 12.91 2.03 -1.36
C ASN A 3 13.16 3.32 -0.54
N TYR A 4 12.28 4.32 -0.70
CA TYR A 4 12.32 5.59 0.02
C TYR A 4 10.97 5.86 0.68
N PRO A 5 10.61 5.14 1.76
CA PRO A 5 9.27 5.16 2.35
C PRO A 5 8.84 6.56 2.81
N GLU A 6 9.78 7.36 3.31
CA GLU A 6 9.50 8.75 3.72
C GLU A 6 9.09 9.65 2.54
N LEU A 7 9.77 9.48 1.40
CA LEU A 7 9.44 10.23 0.19
C LEU A 7 8.07 9.79 -0.34
N LEU A 8 7.84 8.49 -0.43
CA LEU A 8 6.55 7.93 -0.87
C LEU A 8 5.40 8.42 0.03
N ARG A 9 5.57 8.38 1.35
CA ARG A 9 4.57 8.86 2.30
C ARG A 9 4.22 10.33 2.08
N ARG A 10 5.22 11.19 1.92
CA ARG A 10 4.98 12.63 1.66
C ARG A 10 4.23 12.87 0.35
N GLU A 11 4.57 12.15 -0.70
CA GLU A 11 3.87 12.25 -1.98
C GLU A 11 2.41 11.79 -1.85
N VAL A 12 2.18 10.63 -1.23
CA VAL A 12 0.82 10.11 -1.03
C VAL A 12 0.00 11.05 -0.14
N GLN A 13 0.57 11.58 0.96
CA GLN A 13 -0.14 12.54 1.81
C GLN A 13 -0.50 13.80 1.04
N ARG A 14 0.39 14.30 0.18
CA ARG A 14 0.10 15.46 -0.67
C ARG A 14 -1.06 15.19 -1.62
N GLU A 15 -1.14 14.02 -2.22
CA GLU A 15 -2.27 13.65 -3.10
C GLU A 15 -3.57 13.47 -2.30
N ILE A 16 -3.51 12.93 -1.08
CA ILE A 16 -4.66 12.88 -0.15
C ILE A 16 -5.16 14.30 0.16
N ASP A 17 -4.25 15.21 0.54
CA ASP A 17 -4.59 16.59 0.87
C ASP A 17 -5.22 17.32 -0.33
N ARG A 18 -4.71 17.08 -1.55
CA ARG A 18 -5.29 17.58 -2.79
C ARG A 18 -6.68 17.02 -3.06
N ALA A 19 -6.88 15.72 -2.84
CA ALA A 19 -8.19 15.09 -3.03
C ALA A 19 -9.24 15.67 -2.08
N GLU A 20 -8.86 16.07 -0.88
CA GLU A 20 -9.76 16.67 0.11
C GLU A 20 -9.96 18.19 -0.09
N ASN A 21 -9.06 18.87 -0.80
CA ASN A 21 -9.13 20.32 -1.01
C ASN A 21 -9.57 20.64 -2.46
N PRO A 22 -10.80 21.16 -2.66
CA PRO A 22 -11.33 21.47 -3.98
C PRO A 22 -10.47 22.46 -4.79
N GLU A 23 -9.83 23.41 -4.12
CA GLU A 23 -9.04 24.47 -4.76
C GLU A 23 -7.67 23.97 -5.27
N GLN A 24 -7.20 22.83 -4.78
CA GLN A 24 -5.88 22.25 -5.14
C GLN A 24 -5.96 21.07 -6.10
N ARG A 25 -7.15 20.79 -6.65
CA ARG A 25 -7.34 19.65 -7.55
C ARG A 25 -6.74 19.88 -8.91
N PRO A 26 -6.12 18.87 -9.50
CA PRO A 26 -5.80 18.91 -10.91
C PRO A 26 -7.09 19.02 -11.74
N ASP A 27 -7.05 19.78 -12.83
CA ASP A 27 -8.17 19.97 -13.78
C ASP A 27 -8.75 18.66 -14.37
N GLN A 28 -8.12 17.53 -14.08
CA GLN A 28 -8.49 16.21 -14.58
C GLN A 28 -9.48 15.44 -13.67
N VAL A 29 -9.83 15.97 -12.49
CA VAL A 29 -10.76 15.31 -11.59
C VAL A 29 -12.19 15.68 -11.95
N ALA A 30 -12.92 14.74 -12.52
CA ALA A 30 -14.21 14.93 -13.16
C ALA A 30 -15.38 15.25 -12.20
N ARG A 31 -15.19 15.21 -10.87
CA ARG A 31 -16.28 15.39 -9.88
C ARG A 31 -15.88 16.29 -8.72
N PRO A 32 -16.83 17.07 -8.15
CA PRO A 32 -16.59 17.86 -6.95
C PRO A 32 -16.34 16.99 -5.71
N PRO A 33 -15.62 17.50 -4.68
CA PRO A 33 -15.23 16.73 -3.48
C PRO A 33 -16.39 16.17 -2.69
N GLU A 34 -17.53 16.85 -2.72
CA GLU A 34 -18.74 16.47 -2.00
C GLU A 34 -19.33 15.15 -2.52
N GLU A 35 -18.92 14.73 -3.72
CA GLU A 35 -19.37 13.49 -4.36
C GLU A 35 -18.47 12.28 -4.07
N TYR A 36 -17.33 12.47 -3.40
CA TYR A 36 -16.48 11.34 -3.01
C TYR A 36 -16.90 10.76 -1.67
N ALA A 37 -17.03 9.45 -1.63
CA ALA A 37 -17.34 8.71 -0.42
C ALA A 37 -16.09 8.30 0.36
N ALA A 38 -14.95 8.14 -0.31
CA ALA A 38 -13.70 7.65 0.27
C ALA A 38 -12.48 7.96 -0.61
N ILE A 39 -11.28 7.82 -0.06
CA ILE A 39 -10.02 7.76 -0.79
C ILE A 39 -9.51 6.33 -0.73
N ILE A 40 -9.28 5.72 -1.88
CA ILE A 40 -8.76 4.35 -1.99
C ILE A 40 -7.25 4.40 -2.24
N LEU A 41 -6.48 3.72 -1.39
CA LEU A 41 -5.06 3.48 -1.59
C LEU A 41 -4.86 2.06 -2.14
N GLY A 42 -4.51 1.96 -3.43
CA GLY A 42 -4.33 0.68 -4.14
C GLY A 42 -2.98 0.01 -3.86
N PHE A 43 -2.41 0.15 -2.66
CA PHE A 43 -1.16 -0.48 -2.27
C PHE A 43 -1.17 -0.87 -0.79
N GLY A 44 -0.32 -1.83 -0.42
CA GLY A 44 -0.20 -2.31 0.95
C GLY A 44 0.72 -1.45 1.82
N LEU A 45 1.23 -2.04 2.89
CA LEU A 45 2.10 -1.37 3.87
C LEU A 45 3.39 -0.80 3.25
N CYS A 46 3.93 -1.48 2.24
CA CYS A 46 5.03 -1.03 1.39
C CYS A 46 6.18 -0.38 2.18
N SER A 47 6.91 -1.17 2.96
CA SER A 47 8.01 -0.68 3.82
C SER A 47 7.58 0.43 4.79
N ARG A 48 6.34 0.37 5.29
CA ARG A 48 5.73 1.34 6.21
C ARG A 48 5.45 2.73 5.61
N ALA A 49 5.44 2.87 4.29
CA ALA A 49 5.16 4.15 3.64
C ALA A 49 3.75 4.69 3.94
N VAL A 50 2.79 3.80 4.26
CA VAL A 50 1.43 4.22 4.64
C VAL A 50 1.32 4.67 6.10
N SER A 51 2.29 4.32 6.96
CA SER A 51 2.27 4.71 8.37
C SER A 51 2.37 6.23 8.52
N GLY A 52 1.43 6.81 9.26
CA GLY A 52 1.34 8.26 9.45
C GLY A 52 0.45 8.98 8.43
N LEU A 53 -0.06 8.29 7.40
CA LEU A 53 -1.06 8.89 6.49
C LEU A 53 -2.37 9.14 7.24
N MET A 54 -3.00 10.26 6.92
CA MET A 54 -4.24 10.68 7.55
C MET A 54 -5.13 11.49 6.61
N THR A 55 -6.41 11.51 6.91
CA THR A 55 -7.41 12.36 6.24
C THR A 55 -8.16 13.20 7.27
N ARG A 56 -8.81 14.26 6.79
CA ARG A 56 -9.62 15.16 7.62
C ARG A 56 -11.12 15.03 7.36
N ARG A 57 -11.52 14.61 6.17
CA ARG A 57 -12.90 14.62 5.68
C ARG A 57 -13.39 13.27 5.20
N LEU A 58 -12.56 12.53 4.46
CA LEU A 58 -12.92 11.28 3.81
C LEU A 58 -12.22 10.09 4.50
N PRO A 59 -12.85 8.92 4.60
CA PRO A 59 -12.16 7.73 5.07
C PRO A 59 -11.09 7.28 4.05
N LEU A 60 -9.96 6.75 4.55
CA LEU A 60 -9.00 6.01 3.74
C LEU A 60 -9.38 4.53 3.71
N ILE A 61 -9.40 3.97 2.53
CA ILE A 61 -9.66 2.55 2.29
C ILE A 61 -8.41 1.94 1.68
N LEU A 62 -7.93 0.86 2.25
CA LEU A 62 -6.74 0.18 1.73
C LEU A 62 -6.77 -1.32 2.03
N PRO A 63 -6.07 -2.15 1.23
CA PRO A 63 -5.95 -3.57 1.52
C PRO A 63 -5.08 -3.80 2.78
N ARG A 64 -5.46 -4.78 3.60
CA ARG A 64 -4.61 -5.30 4.69
C ARG A 64 -3.54 -6.21 4.10
N ALA A 65 -2.56 -5.62 3.46
CA ALA A 65 -1.50 -6.31 2.77
C ALA A 65 -0.13 -5.74 3.16
N HIS A 66 0.83 -6.61 3.47
CA HIS A 66 2.20 -6.17 3.75
C HIS A 66 2.87 -5.54 2.54
N ASP A 67 2.59 -6.09 1.37
CA ASP A 67 3.19 -5.68 0.10
C ASP A 67 2.25 -5.92 -1.09
N CYS A 68 2.74 -5.63 -2.29
CA CYS A 68 1.98 -5.82 -3.52
C CYS A 68 1.73 -7.29 -3.85
N ILE A 69 2.47 -8.25 -3.29
CA ILE A 69 2.30 -9.67 -3.61
C ILE A 69 0.93 -10.16 -3.13
N ALA A 70 0.54 -9.84 -1.88
CA ALA A 70 -0.78 -10.19 -1.35
C ALA A 70 -1.91 -9.59 -2.20
N ILE A 71 -1.75 -8.35 -2.68
CA ILE A 71 -2.72 -7.68 -3.55
C ILE A 71 -2.82 -8.40 -4.90
N LEU A 72 -1.67 -8.74 -5.50
CA LEU A 72 -1.62 -9.41 -6.80
C LEU A 72 -2.08 -10.86 -6.75
N LEU A 73 -2.01 -11.51 -5.58
CA LEU A 73 -2.57 -12.83 -5.33
C LEU A 73 -4.06 -12.79 -4.94
N GLY A 74 -4.62 -11.59 -4.75
CA GLY A 74 -6.04 -11.36 -4.46
C GLY A 74 -6.47 -11.59 -3.03
N SER A 75 -5.54 -12.01 -2.12
CA SER A 75 -5.84 -12.30 -0.72
C SER A 75 -4.56 -12.37 0.11
N HIS A 76 -4.58 -11.75 1.29
CA HIS A 76 -3.51 -11.89 2.28
C HIS A 76 -3.40 -13.35 2.80
N ARG A 77 -4.53 -14.03 3.01
CA ARG A 77 -4.55 -15.44 3.44
C ARG A 77 -3.90 -16.34 2.38
N ARG A 78 -4.17 -16.11 1.11
CA ARG A 78 -3.54 -16.84 0.03
C ARG A 78 -2.03 -16.62 0.01
N TYR A 79 -1.58 -15.37 0.11
CA TYR A 79 -0.15 -15.07 0.22
C TYR A 79 0.50 -15.81 1.39
N LYS A 80 -0.12 -15.76 2.57
CA LYS A 80 0.38 -16.49 3.74
C LYS A 80 0.48 -18.00 3.50
N SER A 81 -0.54 -18.61 2.91
CA SER A 81 -0.55 -20.04 2.57
C SER A 81 0.58 -20.43 1.60
N GLU A 82 0.81 -19.61 0.57
CA GLU A 82 1.90 -19.82 -0.39
C GLU A 82 3.27 -19.65 0.26
N PHE A 83 3.41 -18.64 1.13
CA PHE A 83 4.64 -18.38 1.87
C PHE A 83 4.98 -19.52 2.85
N ASP A 84 3.99 -19.99 3.61
CA ASP A 84 4.15 -21.09 4.58
C ASP A 84 4.51 -22.42 3.87
N ALA A 85 3.97 -22.64 2.66
CA ALA A 85 4.26 -23.81 1.85
C ALA A 85 5.69 -23.80 1.28
N ALA A 86 6.28 -22.61 1.00
CA ALA A 86 7.63 -22.48 0.46
C ALA A 86 8.29 -21.16 0.91
N PRO A 87 8.84 -21.11 2.14
CA PRO A 87 9.40 -19.87 2.72
C PRO A 87 10.55 -19.26 1.91
N GLY A 88 11.36 -20.07 1.24
CA GLY A 88 12.46 -19.63 0.38
C GLY A 88 12.03 -19.14 -1.01
N THR A 89 10.88 -18.49 -1.13
CA THR A 89 10.35 -17.99 -2.40
C THR A 89 10.67 -16.53 -2.63
N TYR A 90 11.31 -16.23 -3.76
CA TYR A 90 11.42 -14.88 -4.29
C TYR A 90 10.28 -14.62 -5.28
N TRP A 91 9.56 -13.49 -5.11
CA TRP A 91 8.36 -13.18 -5.85
C TRP A 91 8.61 -12.18 -6.98
N PHE A 92 8.17 -12.54 -8.18
CA PHE A 92 8.27 -11.71 -9.37
C PHE A 92 6.88 -11.26 -9.83
N SER A 93 6.61 -9.97 -9.75
CA SER A 93 5.45 -9.34 -10.38
C SER A 93 5.87 -8.65 -11.68
N PRO A 94 4.95 -8.36 -12.63
CA PRO A 94 5.25 -7.61 -13.84
C PRO A 94 6.00 -6.29 -13.56
N GLY A 95 5.52 -5.50 -12.62
CA GLY A 95 6.16 -4.23 -12.27
C GLY A 95 7.53 -4.40 -11.62
N TRP A 96 7.75 -5.47 -10.84
CA TRP A 96 9.06 -5.77 -10.28
C TRP A 96 10.07 -6.17 -11.36
N ILE A 97 9.66 -7.02 -12.32
CA ILE A 97 10.51 -7.45 -13.44
C ILE A 97 10.96 -6.25 -14.29
N GLU A 98 10.07 -5.27 -14.49
CA GLU A 98 10.38 -4.08 -15.29
C GLU A 98 11.27 -3.05 -14.58
N GLN A 99 11.14 -2.92 -13.26
CA GLN A 99 11.74 -1.81 -12.52
C GLN A 99 12.92 -2.20 -11.63
N ALA A 100 13.02 -3.46 -11.22
CA ALA A 100 14.07 -3.88 -10.32
C ALA A 100 15.39 -4.14 -11.07
N ALA A 101 16.47 -3.53 -10.60
CA ALA A 101 17.81 -3.97 -10.90
C ALA A 101 18.06 -5.26 -10.11
N PHE A 102 18.25 -6.38 -10.80
CA PHE A 102 18.50 -7.67 -10.17
C PHE A 102 19.95 -8.10 -10.44
N PRO A 103 20.72 -8.57 -9.44
CA PRO A 103 22.15 -8.86 -9.61
C PRO A 103 22.37 -10.19 -10.37
N SER A 104 21.90 -10.28 -11.62
CA SER A 104 22.05 -11.45 -12.48
C SER A 104 22.31 -11.05 -13.94
N GLY A 105 23.11 -11.84 -14.66
CA GLY A 105 23.44 -11.61 -16.05
C GLY A 105 24.01 -10.20 -16.30
N GLU A 106 23.60 -9.54 -17.36
CA GLU A 106 24.04 -8.19 -17.73
C GLU A 106 23.78 -7.13 -16.64
N GLN A 107 22.80 -7.33 -15.76
CA GLN A 107 22.54 -6.39 -14.68
C GLN A 107 23.66 -6.38 -13.62
N CYS A 108 24.36 -7.50 -13.39
CA CYS A 108 25.55 -7.53 -12.54
C CYS A 108 26.63 -6.57 -13.06
N ASP A 109 26.85 -6.57 -14.35
CA ASP A 109 27.87 -5.71 -14.97
C ASP A 109 27.50 -4.24 -14.90
N LEU A 110 26.20 -3.93 -15.09
CA LEU A 110 25.68 -2.58 -14.92
C LEU A 110 25.76 -2.11 -13.46
N MET A 111 25.45 -2.98 -12.50
CA MET A 111 25.59 -2.67 -11.06
C MET A 111 27.05 -2.46 -10.69
N ARG A 112 27.95 -3.32 -11.15
CA ARG A 112 29.41 -3.19 -10.93
C ARG A 112 29.92 -1.86 -11.48
N SER A 113 29.58 -1.53 -12.73
CA SER A 113 29.97 -0.27 -13.35
C SER A 113 29.46 0.94 -12.56
N ARG A 114 28.20 0.91 -12.12
CA ARG A 114 27.61 1.99 -11.31
C ARG A 114 28.27 2.13 -9.94
N PHE A 115 28.61 1.02 -9.28
CA PHE A 115 29.31 1.08 -8.01
C PHE A 115 30.75 1.55 -8.19
N ALA A 116 31.43 1.17 -9.29
CA ALA A 116 32.77 1.64 -9.59
C ALA A 116 32.84 3.16 -9.86
N GLU A 117 31.75 3.77 -10.39
CA GLU A 117 31.66 5.23 -10.53
C GLU A 117 31.54 5.96 -9.19
N LEU A 118 31.00 5.30 -8.15
CA LEU A 118 30.75 5.88 -6.83
C LEU A 118 31.84 5.54 -5.82
N TYR A 119 32.52 4.43 -6.02
CA TYR A 119 33.54 3.85 -5.15
C TYR A 119 34.74 3.42 -6.00
N ASP A 120 35.63 2.59 -5.52
CA ASP A 120 36.66 1.94 -6.29
C ASP A 120 36.22 0.56 -6.81
N GLU A 121 37.03 -0.07 -7.69
CA GLU A 121 36.67 -1.35 -8.32
C GLU A 121 36.56 -2.50 -7.30
N ASP A 122 37.41 -2.54 -6.27
CA ASP A 122 37.40 -3.59 -5.24
C ASP A 122 36.10 -3.49 -4.41
N ASN A 123 35.70 -2.28 -4.03
CA ASN A 123 34.44 -2.04 -3.33
C ASN A 123 33.22 -2.30 -4.20
N ALA A 124 33.30 -2.00 -5.51
CA ALA A 124 32.22 -2.29 -6.45
C ALA A 124 31.93 -3.79 -6.54
N GLU A 125 32.99 -4.63 -6.66
CA GLU A 125 32.84 -6.09 -6.68
C GLU A 125 32.23 -6.60 -5.38
N TYR A 126 32.77 -6.15 -4.23
CA TYR A 126 32.25 -6.52 -2.91
C TYR A 126 30.76 -6.19 -2.75
N LEU A 127 30.31 -5.02 -3.22
CA LEU A 127 28.90 -4.61 -3.13
C LEU A 127 27.99 -5.48 -4.02
N VAL A 128 28.44 -5.86 -5.22
CA VAL A 128 27.69 -6.79 -6.07
C VAL A 128 27.59 -8.18 -5.41
N GLU A 129 28.68 -8.69 -4.83
CA GLU A 129 28.67 -9.95 -4.09
C GLU A 129 27.73 -9.89 -2.90
N LEU A 130 27.73 -8.80 -2.13
CA LEU A 130 26.84 -8.60 -1.00
C LEU A 130 25.35 -8.60 -1.41
N GLU A 131 25.02 -7.97 -2.54
CA GLU A 131 23.66 -8.02 -3.10
C GLU A 131 23.27 -9.45 -3.50
N ARG A 132 24.17 -10.21 -4.12
CA ARG A 132 23.93 -11.62 -4.46
C ARG A 132 23.78 -12.49 -3.23
N ASP A 133 24.64 -12.32 -2.22
CA ASP A 133 24.60 -13.07 -0.96
C ASP A 133 23.30 -12.82 -0.18
N SER A 134 22.74 -11.61 -0.28
CA SER A 134 21.44 -11.30 0.32
C SER A 134 20.29 -12.18 -0.23
N LEU A 135 20.50 -12.76 -1.41
CA LEU A 135 19.54 -13.63 -2.10
C LEU A 135 19.80 -15.12 -1.89
N ALA A 136 20.90 -15.48 -1.20
CA ALA A 136 21.31 -16.89 -1.01
C ALA A 136 20.29 -17.77 -0.27
N SER A 137 19.39 -17.18 0.52
CA SER A 137 18.33 -17.89 1.25
C SER A 137 17.15 -18.29 0.37
N TYR A 138 17.03 -17.75 -0.84
CA TYR A 138 15.96 -18.10 -1.76
C TYR A 138 16.32 -19.34 -2.57
N THR A 139 15.30 -20.16 -2.80
CA THR A 139 15.43 -21.43 -3.56
C THR A 139 14.39 -21.54 -4.68
N ARG A 140 13.41 -20.64 -4.69
CA ARG A 140 12.30 -20.65 -5.65
C ARG A 140 12.03 -19.25 -6.20
N ALA A 141 11.90 -19.14 -7.52
CA ALA A 141 11.42 -17.98 -8.24
C ALA A 141 9.93 -18.16 -8.56
N ALA A 142 9.05 -17.44 -7.87
CA ALA A 142 7.62 -17.47 -8.14
C ALA A 142 7.19 -16.27 -8.99
N ARG A 143 6.81 -16.52 -10.23
CA ARG A 143 6.29 -15.49 -11.14
C ARG A 143 4.77 -15.39 -11.00
N ILE A 144 4.27 -14.22 -10.60
CA ILE A 144 2.84 -13.94 -10.55
C ILE A 144 2.36 -13.59 -11.97
N VAL A 145 1.43 -14.40 -12.49
CA VAL A 145 0.89 -14.25 -13.83
C VAL A 145 -0.47 -13.57 -13.80
N TRP A 146 -0.53 -12.37 -14.35
CA TRP A 146 -1.78 -11.69 -14.68
C TRP A 146 -1.92 -11.69 -16.20
N PRO A 147 -2.89 -12.42 -16.78
CA PRO A 147 -2.98 -12.61 -18.23
C PRO A 147 -2.98 -11.30 -19.01
N GLU A 148 -3.63 -10.26 -18.48
CA GLU A 148 -3.74 -8.94 -19.09
C GLU A 148 -2.44 -8.15 -19.11
N LEU A 149 -1.50 -8.48 -18.20
CA LEU A 149 -0.20 -7.81 -18.03
C LEU A 149 0.98 -8.71 -18.42
N ASP A 150 0.72 -9.99 -18.77
CA ASP A 150 1.77 -10.95 -19.01
C ASP A 150 2.46 -10.74 -20.37
N ARG A 151 3.77 -10.91 -20.36
CA ARG A 151 4.63 -10.85 -21.55
C ARG A 151 5.61 -12.03 -21.56
N ARG A 152 5.90 -12.55 -22.75
CA ARG A 152 6.89 -13.62 -22.89
C ARG A 152 8.24 -13.23 -22.30
N SER A 153 8.68 -11.99 -22.49
CA SER A 153 9.95 -11.47 -21.95
C SER A 153 10.04 -11.55 -20.41
N TYR A 154 8.92 -11.52 -19.68
CA TYR A 154 8.93 -11.69 -18.22
C TYR A 154 9.26 -13.13 -17.82
N ARG A 155 8.70 -14.11 -18.55
CA ARG A 155 9.02 -15.53 -18.33
C ARG A 155 10.50 -15.78 -18.60
N ASP A 156 11.00 -15.29 -19.76
CA ASP A 156 12.37 -15.49 -20.17
C ASP A 156 13.34 -14.85 -19.15
N ARG A 157 13.03 -13.62 -18.69
CA ARG A 157 13.85 -12.94 -17.67
C ARG A 157 13.87 -13.64 -16.31
N VAL A 158 12.73 -14.13 -15.83
CA VAL A 158 12.67 -14.88 -14.56
C VAL A 158 13.42 -16.22 -14.68
N ALA A 159 13.33 -16.88 -15.83
CA ALA A 159 14.08 -18.11 -16.08
C ALA A 159 15.60 -17.87 -16.09
N GLU A 160 16.09 -16.80 -16.71
CA GLU A 160 17.51 -16.40 -16.67
C GLU A 160 18.00 -16.18 -15.23
N ILE A 161 17.25 -15.41 -14.45
CA ILE A 161 17.57 -15.16 -13.04
C ILE A 161 17.60 -16.47 -12.26
N ALA A 162 16.59 -17.30 -12.42
CA ALA A 162 16.50 -18.57 -11.72
C ALA A 162 17.65 -19.51 -12.03
N VAL A 163 18.12 -19.57 -13.29
CA VAL A 163 19.30 -20.34 -13.69
C VAL A 163 20.56 -19.81 -13.01
N ASP A 164 20.76 -18.49 -12.96
CA ASP A 164 21.93 -17.86 -12.37
C ASP A 164 22.05 -18.11 -10.84
N PHE A 165 20.90 -18.20 -10.15
CA PHE A 165 20.85 -18.46 -8.72
C PHE A 165 20.56 -19.93 -8.35
N GLY A 166 20.31 -20.81 -9.32
CA GLY A 166 19.95 -22.21 -9.07
C GLY A 166 18.55 -22.38 -8.44
N TRP A 167 17.62 -21.45 -8.74
CA TRP A 167 16.26 -21.50 -8.18
C TRP A 167 15.30 -22.32 -9.05
N GLU A 168 14.33 -22.94 -8.40
CA GLU A 168 13.20 -23.56 -9.09
C GLU A 168 12.19 -22.50 -9.56
N VAL A 169 11.76 -22.57 -10.83
CA VAL A 169 10.77 -21.63 -11.38
C VAL A 169 9.35 -22.16 -11.18
N THR A 170 8.48 -21.31 -10.63
CA THR A 170 7.06 -21.60 -10.47
C THR A 170 6.23 -20.42 -11.02
N GLU A 171 5.12 -20.73 -11.70
CA GLU A 171 4.13 -19.74 -12.11
C GLU A 171 2.90 -19.83 -11.22
N ILE A 172 2.49 -18.70 -10.65
CA ILE A 172 1.31 -18.61 -9.80
C ILE A 172 0.36 -17.60 -10.43
N ARG A 173 -0.86 -18.05 -10.72
CA ARG A 173 -1.87 -17.16 -11.27
C ARG A 173 -2.26 -16.09 -10.26
N GLY A 174 -2.17 -14.82 -10.65
CA GLY A 174 -2.70 -13.70 -9.91
C GLY A 174 -4.24 -13.69 -9.88
N ASP A 175 -4.81 -12.90 -8.98
CA ASP A 175 -6.25 -12.80 -8.78
C ASP A 175 -6.62 -11.33 -8.51
N PRO A 176 -7.47 -10.69 -9.32
CA PRO A 176 -7.90 -9.31 -9.13
C PRO A 176 -8.90 -9.11 -7.97
N ALA A 177 -9.39 -10.18 -7.36
CA ALA A 177 -10.54 -10.16 -6.44
C ALA A 177 -10.40 -9.14 -5.30
N MET A 178 -9.21 -8.94 -4.73
CA MET A 178 -8.98 -7.93 -3.68
C MET A 178 -9.19 -6.51 -4.22
N LEU A 179 -8.63 -6.19 -5.38
CA LEU A 179 -8.79 -4.88 -6.00
C LEU A 179 -10.23 -4.66 -6.46
N GLU A 180 -10.86 -5.67 -7.04
CA GLU A 180 -12.27 -5.60 -7.47
C GLU A 180 -13.19 -5.31 -6.30
N ARG A 181 -13.06 -5.99 -5.16
CA ARG A 181 -13.83 -5.72 -3.95
C ARG A 181 -13.66 -4.29 -3.44
N ILE A 182 -12.42 -3.83 -3.35
CA ILE A 182 -12.12 -2.48 -2.88
C ILE A 182 -12.74 -1.42 -3.80
N LEU A 183 -12.61 -1.60 -5.12
CA LEU A 183 -13.15 -0.66 -6.12
C LEU A 183 -14.67 -0.72 -6.21
N ALA A 184 -15.28 -1.89 -5.96
CA ALA A 184 -16.74 -2.04 -5.92
C ALA A 184 -17.39 -1.46 -4.66
N GLY A 185 -16.60 -1.00 -3.68
CA GLY A 185 -17.13 -0.47 -2.41
C GLY A 185 -17.49 -1.55 -1.40
N ASP A 186 -17.07 -2.78 -1.60
CA ASP A 186 -17.23 -3.87 -0.63
C ASP A 186 -16.08 -3.87 0.37
N TRP A 187 -16.20 -2.99 1.37
CA TRP A 187 -15.16 -2.75 2.38
C TRP A 187 -15.41 -3.47 3.71
N ARG A 188 -16.41 -4.34 3.76
CA ARG A 188 -16.76 -5.12 4.98
C ARG A 188 -15.88 -6.35 5.19
N ASP A 189 -15.02 -6.64 4.24
CA ASP A 189 -14.08 -7.74 4.31
C ASP A 189 -12.98 -7.50 5.35
N GLU A 190 -12.57 -8.55 6.07
CA GLU A 190 -11.46 -8.51 7.03
C GLU A 190 -10.12 -8.10 6.37
N GLU A 191 -9.97 -8.33 5.07
CA GLU A 191 -8.77 -7.97 4.30
C GLU A 191 -8.74 -6.51 3.85
N VAL A 192 -9.75 -5.70 4.23
CA VAL A 192 -9.81 -4.25 3.94
C VAL A 192 -9.75 -3.45 5.22
N ALA A 193 -8.87 -2.46 5.26
CA ALA A 193 -8.80 -1.49 6.34
C ALA A 193 -9.58 -0.23 5.96
N ILE A 194 -10.40 0.25 6.91
CA ILE A 194 -11.10 1.53 6.82
C ILE A 194 -10.54 2.44 7.90
N CYS A 195 -9.86 3.51 7.51
CA CYS A 195 -9.34 4.51 8.44
C CYS A 195 -10.24 5.75 8.39
N PRO A 196 -11.02 6.03 9.45
CA PRO A 196 -11.93 7.15 9.46
C PRO A 196 -11.19 8.50 9.49
N PRO A 197 -11.84 9.61 9.12
CA PRO A 197 -11.27 10.94 9.24
C PRO A 197 -10.78 11.24 10.66
N GLY A 198 -9.67 11.97 10.78
CA GLY A 198 -9.07 12.29 12.08
C GLY A 198 -8.28 11.14 12.73
N HIS A 199 -8.14 10.03 12.01
CA HIS A 199 -7.26 8.92 12.40
C HIS A 199 -6.03 8.86 11.48
N THR A 200 -5.00 8.18 11.96
CA THR A 200 -3.78 7.91 11.21
C THR A 200 -3.59 6.41 11.04
N LEU A 201 -2.98 6.03 9.94
CA LEU A 201 -2.59 4.65 9.69
C LEU A 201 -1.31 4.34 10.47
N GLU A 202 -1.27 3.19 11.11
CA GLU A 202 -0.07 2.63 11.76
C GLU A 202 0.15 1.18 11.33
N VAL A 203 1.34 0.67 11.59
CA VAL A 203 1.63 -0.76 11.39
C VAL A 203 0.83 -1.53 12.43
N GLY A 204 -0.04 -2.41 11.98
CA GLY A 204 -0.80 -3.31 12.84
C GLY A 204 0.06 -4.45 13.41
N GLN A 205 -0.54 -5.23 14.31
CA GLN A 205 0.09 -6.44 14.83
C GLN A 205 -0.35 -7.64 13.98
N GLU A 206 0.59 -8.54 13.71
CA GLU A 206 0.37 -9.82 13.03
C GLU A 206 -0.68 -9.80 11.89
N GLU A 207 -1.87 -10.34 12.14
CA GLU A 207 -2.92 -10.48 11.12
C GLU A 207 -3.61 -9.15 10.76
N GLU A 208 -3.55 -8.15 11.64
CA GLU A 208 -4.16 -6.85 11.37
C GLU A 208 -3.44 -6.08 10.27
N VAL A 209 -2.14 -6.29 10.10
CA VAL A 209 -1.25 -5.66 9.10
C VAL A 209 -1.24 -4.13 9.20
N VAL A 210 -2.41 -3.49 9.17
CA VAL A 210 -2.61 -2.03 9.24
C VAL A 210 -3.65 -1.71 10.30
N ALA A 211 -3.27 -0.89 11.27
CA ALA A 211 -4.15 -0.35 12.32
C ALA A 211 -4.53 1.10 12.02
N CYS A 212 -5.70 1.51 12.50
CA CYS A 212 -6.16 2.90 12.45
C CYS A 212 -6.29 3.42 13.88
N VAL A 213 -5.51 4.44 14.21
CA VAL A 213 -5.50 5.01 15.55
C VAL A 213 -5.85 6.51 15.53
N PRO A 214 -6.44 7.08 16.58
CA PRO A 214 -6.68 8.52 16.64
C PRO A 214 -5.39 9.31 16.42
N ALA A 215 -5.42 10.32 15.55
CA ALA A 215 -4.26 11.16 15.27
C ALA A 215 -3.86 11.95 16.52
N ARG A 216 -2.60 11.83 16.94
CA ARG A 216 -2.08 12.58 18.08
C ARG A 216 -1.99 14.06 17.71
N GLY A 217 -2.80 14.92 18.33
CA GLY A 217 -2.64 16.38 18.26
C GLY A 217 -3.62 17.17 17.42
N GLY A 218 -4.78 16.60 17.07
CA GLY A 218 -5.88 17.33 16.43
C GLY A 218 -7.04 17.62 17.40
N GLY A 219 -6.79 18.37 18.47
CA GLY A 219 -7.85 18.82 19.37
C GLY A 219 -8.79 19.83 18.71
N ARG A 220 -9.79 19.36 17.97
CA ARG A 220 -11.09 20.00 17.79
C ARG A 220 -12.13 18.88 17.75
N THR A 221 -12.77 18.69 18.89
CA THR A 221 -14.01 17.92 19.02
C THR A 221 -14.98 18.38 17.93
N PRO A 222 -15.57 17.48 17.13
CA PRO A 222 -16.65 17.87 16.25
C PRO A 222 -17.77 18.46 17.12
N ALA A 223 -18.25 19.65 16.74
CA ALA A 223 -19.37 20.28 17.38
C ALA A 223 -20.55 19.29 17.42
N ARG A 224 -21.06 19.04 18.62
CA ARG A 224 -22.33 18.33 18.82
C ARG A 224 -23.34 19.01 17.92
N VAL A 225 -23.91 18.28 16.99
CA VAL A 225 -25.16 18.67 16.32
C VAL A 225 -26.19 18.87 17.39
N GLY A 226 -26.65 20.11 17.52
CA GLY A 226 -27.56 20.54 18.58
C GLY A 226 -28.85 19.75 18.59
N SER A 227 -29.16 19.20 19.74
CA SER A 227 -30.53 18.82 20.09
C SER A 227 -31.39 20.07 20.10
N THR A 228 -32.47 20.02 19.35
CA THR A 228 -33.57 20.99 19.33
C THR A 228 -34.07 21.25 20.76
N PRO A 229 -34.24 22.49 21.20
CA PRO A 229 -34.93 22.74 22.48
C PRO A 229 -36.44 22.49 22.32
N GLU A 230 -36.93 21.52 23.05
CA GLU A 230 -38.37 21.37 23.29
C GLU A 230 -38.91 22.61 24.03
N GLY A 231 -40.04 23.11 23.55
CA GLY A 231 -40.67 24.31 24.01
C GLY A 231 -41.14 24.23 25.46
N ALA A 232 -40.77 25.22 26.22
CA ALA A 232 -41.45 25.56 27.48
C ALA A 232 -42.57 26.55 27.16
N SER A 233 -43.80 26.11 27.35
CA SER A 233 -44.99 26.96 27.42
C SER A 233 -45.07 27.49 28.85
N ASP A 234 -44.81 28.74 29.07
CA ASP A 234 -45.19 29.46 30.26
C ASP A 234 -46.38 30.35 29.92
N ALA A 235 -47.54 30.00 30.48
CA ALA A 235 -48.68 30.88 30.62
C ALA A 235 -48.59 31.60 31.97
N PRO A 236 -48.84 32.88 32.01
CA PRO A 236 -48.86 33.61 33.28
C PRO A 236 -50.18 33.39 34.04
N GLU A 237 -50.07 32.93 35.28
CA GLU A 237 -51.19 33.03 36.23
C GLU A 237 -51.23 34.42 36.84
N ASP A 238 -52.41 34.99 36.72
CA ASP A 238 -52.83 36.26 37.17
C ASP A 238 -53.01 36.24 38.72
N ALA A 239 -52.45 37.18 39.41
CA ALA A 239 -52.64 37.39 40.85
C ALA A 239 -53.63 38.53 41.09
N THR A 240 -54.79 38.21 41.57
CA THR A 240 -55.69 39.16 42.15
C THR A 240 -55.90 38.88 43.65
N ASP A 241 -55.58 39.93 44.37
CA ASP A 241 -56.26 40.51 45.52
C ASP A 241 -56.58 39.74 46.84
N VAL A 242 -56.19 40.44 47.79
CA VAL A 242 -56.70 40.91 49.12
C VAL A 242 -55.80 40.53 50.26
#